data_a0afed2a3371157d39dd9dee8b83dd04
#
_entry.id   a0afed2a3371157d39dd9dee8b83dd04
#
_cell.length_a   1.000
_cell.length_b   1.000
_cell.length_c   1.000
_cell.angle_alpha   90.00
_cell.angle_beta   90.00
_cell.angle_gamma   90.00
#
_symmetry.space_group_name_H-M   'P 1'
#
loop_
_entity.id
_entity.type
_entity.pdbx_description
1 polymer ?
#
loop_
_entity_poly.entity_id
_entity_poly.type
_entity_poly.pdbx_seq_one_letter_code
_entity_poly.pdbx_strand_id
1 'polypeptide(L)'
;MPSPQPREPEPVQAGRLEFTAAEIGALAHLYRGEVYRSTVWRTRLDSSTNWAVVTTGIALSATYSNAEASPLPMVLVGLLVTVFLLFEARRYRYFNVWRARARLLETDFYAPMIRGEDPSPNAAWTELLANDYRRPSYHISFARAVGRRLRRTYGWIFAIQAIAYYGKDRKSVV
;
A
#
# COMPACT_ATOMS: atom_id res chain seq x y z
N MET A 1 -47.31 43.95 -27.68
CA MET A 1 -46.94 42.61 -27.29
C MET A 1 -45.51 42.69 -26.80
N PRO A 2 -45.23 42.45 -25.52
CA PRO A 2 -43.86 42.37 -25.00
C PRO A 2 -43.24 41.05 -25.39
N SER A 3 -41.99 41.09 -25.87
CA SER A 3 -41.20 39.92 -26.27
C SER A 3 -40.89 39.03 -25.05
N PRO A 4 -40.96 37.69 -25.20
CA PRO A 4 -40.60 36.81 -24.12
C PRO A 4 -39.09 36.93 -23.82
N GLN A 5 -38.76 37.27 -22.57
CA GLN A 5 -37.37 37.27 -22.11
C GLN A 5 -36.84 35.82 -22.06
N PRO A 6 -35.60 35.60 -22.48
CA PRO A 6 -34.95 34.29 -22.34
C PRO A 6 -34.87 33.95 -20.84
N ARG A 7 -35.43 32.81 -20.45
CA ARG A 7 -35.21 32.28 -19.09
C ARG A 7 -33.70 31.95 -18.96
N GLU A 8 -33.04 32.65 -18.06
CA GLU A 8 -31.71 32.22 -17.61
C GLU A 8 -31.80 30.76 -17.11
N PRO A 9 -30.88 29.90 -17.50
CA PRO A 9 -30.85 28.55 -16.97
C PRO A 9 -30.67 28.65 -15.46
N GLU A 10 -31.61 28.08 -14.69
CA GLU A 10 -31.46 27.93 -13.24
C GLU A 10 -30.13 27.23 -12.97
N PRO A 11 -29.30 27.72 -12.03
CA PRO A 11 -28.07 27.05 -11.65
C PRO A 11 -28.47 25.67 -11.18
N VAL A 12 -27.96 24.63 -11.85
CA VAL A 12 -28.06 23.26 -11.40
C VAL A 12 -27.49 23.26 -9.99
N GLN A 13 -28.37 23.24 -8.98
CA GLN A 13 -27.99 23.06 -7.60
C GLN A 13 -27.26 21.70 -7.55
N ALA A 14 -25.94 21.76 -7.48
CA ALA A 14 -25.11 20.60 -7.18
C ALA A 14 -25.67 20.01 -5.88
N GLY A 15 -26.38 18.87 -5.99
CA GLY A 15 -27.15 18.29 -4.90
C GLY A 15 -26.27 18.12 -3.69
N ARG A 16 -26.59 18.84 -2.64
CA ARG A 16 -25.98 18.74 -1.33
C ARG A 16 -26.22 17.30 -0.87
N LEU A 17 -25.16 16.55 -0.63
CA LEU A 17 -25.28 15.19 -0.11
C LEU A 17 -25.68 15.29 1.37
N GLU A 18 -26.97 15.25 1.64
CA GLU A 18 -27.49 15.13 3.00
C GLU A 18 -27.49 13.64 3.39
N PHE A 19 -26.60 13.27 4.30
CA PHE A 19 -26.57 11.91 4.84
C PHE A 19 -27.52 11.79 6.02
N THR A 20 -28.36 10.79 5.99
CA THR A 20 -29.19 10.39 7.14
C THR A 20 -28.33 9.77 8.25
N ALA A 21 -28.83 9.76 9.50
CA ALA A 21 -28.13 9.11 10.61
C ALA A 21 -27.83 7.61 10.34
N ALA A 22 -28.70 6.91 9.61
CA ALA A 22 -28.51 5.53 9.22
C ALA A 22 -27.36 5.38 8.22
N GLU A 23 -27.24 6.27 7.23
CA GLU A 23 -26.15 6.28 6.25
C GLU A 23 -24.82 6.62 6.88
N ILE A 24 -24.78 7.58 7.83
CA ILE A 24 -23.59 7.89 8.62
C ILE A 24 -23.15 6.65 9.41
N GLY A 25 -24.09 5.94 10.04
CA GLY A 25 -23.82 4.67 10.71
C GLY A 25 -23.23 3.61 9.78
N ALA A 26 -23.82 3.45 8.59
CA ALA A 26 -23.34 2.51 7.57
C ALA A 26 -21.92 2.87 7.09
N LEU A 27 -21.64 4.15 6.84
CA LEU A 27 -20.30 4.63 6.46
C LEU A 27 -19.27 4.40 7.58
N ALA A 28 -19.65 4.56 8.84
CA ALA A 28 -18.77 4.26 9.97
C ALA A 28 -18.42 2.76 10.05
N HIS A 29 -19.37 1.87 9.79
CA HIS A 29 -19.10 0.44 9.71
C HIS A 29 -18.20 0.08 8.50
N LEU A 30 -18.46 0.70 7.35
CA LEU A 30 -17.65 0.56 6.16
C LEU A 30 -16.19 0.98 6.41
N TYR A 31 -15.98 2.16 6.99
CA TYR A 31 -14.67 2.70 7.34
C TYR A 31 -13.90 1.75 8.28
N ARG A 32 -14.55 1.25 9.33
CA ARG A 32 -13.95 0.24 10.22
C ARG A 32 -13.48 -0.99 9.46
N GLY A 33 -14.30 -1.47 8.50
CA GLY A 33 -13.95 -2.59 7.63
C GLY A 33 -12.71 -2.31 6.77
N GLU A 34 -12.62 -1.12 6.18
CA GLU A 34 -11.48 -0.73 5.34
C GLU A 34 -10.18 -0.60 6.16
N VAL A 35 -10.25 0.04 7.33
CA VAL A 35 -9.10 0.15 8.25
C VAL A 35 -8.63 -1.23 8.71
N TYR A 36 -9.56 -2.11 9.10
CA TYR A 36 -9.23 -3.48 9.51
C TYR A 36 -8.53 -4.26 8.39
N ARG A 37 -9.07 -4.24 7.16
CA ARG A 37 -8.44 -4.89 6.00
C ARG A 37 -7.06 -4.31 5.71
N SER A 38 -6.92 -3.00 5.75
CA SER A 38 -5.63 -2.30 5.59
C SER A 38 -4.60 -2.77 6.63
N THR A 39 -5.01 -2.89 7.89
CA THR A 39 -4.15 -3.36 8.99
C THR A 39 -3.72 -4.82 8.80
N VAL A 40 -4.65 -5.72 8.46
CA VAL A 40 -4.34 -7.13 8.19
C VAL A 40 -3.31 -7.27 7.05
N TRP A 41 -3.49 -6.51 5.96
CA TRP A 41 -2.54 -6.56 4.84
C TRP A 41 -1.18 -5.97 5.20
N ARG A 42 -1.13 -4.94 6.05
CA ARG A 42 0.11 -4.37 6.58
C ARG A 42 0.88 -5.41 7.40
N THR A 43 0.21 -6.09 8.32
CA THR A 43 0.84 -7.16 9.13
C THR A 43 1.44 -8.27 8.25
N ARG A 44 0.74 -8.65 7.17
CA ARG A 44 1.26 -9.64 6.22
C ARG A 44 2.50 -9.15 5.45
N LEU A 45 2.62 -7.85 5.19
CA LEU A 45 3.83 -7.26 4.60
C LEU A 45 4.99 -7.32 5.59
N ASP A 46 4.77 -6.90 6.82
CA ASP A 46 5.80 -6.90 7.87
C ASP A 46 6.32 -8.32 8.15
N SER A 47 5.44 -9.33 8.13
CA SER A 47 5.82 -10.74 8.28
C SER A 47 6.79 -11.21 7.20
N SER A 48 6.57 -10.84 5.93
CA SER A 48 7.49 -11.24 4.84
C SER A 48 8.86 -10.60 4.99
N THR A 49 8.91 -9.33 5.41
CA THR A 49 10.17 -8.63 5.71
C THR A 49 10.92 -9.31 6.87
N ASN A 50 10.22 -9.67 7.95
CA ASN A 50 10.83 -10.35 9.09
C ASN A 50 11.49 -11.67 8.68
N TRP A 51 10.81 -12.48 7.87
CA TRP A 51 11.38 -13.73 7.34
C TRP A 51 12.59 -13.46 6.44
N ALA A 52 12.59 -12.43 5.62
CA ALA A 52 13.75 -12.07 4.79
C ALA A 52 14.97 -11.70 5.66
N VAL A 53 14.78 -10.98 6.76
CA VAL A 53 15.84 -10.63 7.71
C VAL A 53 16.36 -11.86 8.44
N VAL A 54 15.47 -12.70 8.98
CA VAL A 54 15.84 -13.92 9.71
C VAL A 54 16.62 -14.88 8.83
N THR A 55 16.15 -15.16 7.62
CA THR A 55 16.84 -16.06 6.68
C THR A 55 18.19 -15.51 6.24
N THR A 56 18.32 -14.19 6.07
CA THR A 56 19.61 -13.53 5.79
C THR A 56 20.56 -13.68 6.98
N GLY A 57 20.11 -13.52 8.21
CA GLY A 57 20.91 -13.73 9.42
C GLY A 57 21.42 -15.16 9.54
N ILE A 58 20.58 -16.16 9.27
CA ILE A 58 20.98 -17.58 9.27
C ILE A 58 22.05 -17.83 8.20
N ALA A 59 21.86 -17.31 6.98
CA ALA A 59 22.83 -17.48 5.89
C ALA A 59 24.17 -16.79 6.19
N LEU A 60 24.15 -15.62 6.83
CA LEU A 60 25.35 -14.94 7.33
C LEU A 60 26.08 -15.82 8.34
N SER A 61 25.38 -16.34 9.34
CA SER A 61 25.94 -17.23 10.36
C SER A 61 26.60 -18.46 9.72
N ALA A 62 25.92 -19.11 8.78
CA ALA A 62 26.44 -20.28 8.09
C ALA A 62 27.69 -19.96 7.24
N THR A 63 27.66 -18.81 6.52
CA THR A 63 28.77 -18.39 5.66
C THR A 63 30.02 -18.01 6.45
N TYR A 64 29.87 -17.47 7.64
CA TYR A 64 30.97 -17.01 8.48
C TYR A 64 31.29 -17.94 9.66
N SER A 65 30.72 -19.15 9.68
CA SER A 65 30.97 -20.13 10.75
C SER A 65 32.47 -20.56 10.87
N ASN A 66 33.17 -20.63 9.73
CA ASN A 66 34.60 -20.88 9.68
C ASN A 66 35.21 -20.27 8.39
N ALA A 67 36.54 -20.28 8.28
CA ALA A 67 37.27 -19.71 7.13
C ALA A 67 36.97 -20.46 5.82
N GLU A 68 36.83 -21.79 5.90
CA GLU A 68 36.58 -22.70 4.76
C GLU A 68 35.11 -22.75 4.31
N ALA A 69 34.17 -22.11 5.05
CA ALA A 69 32.76 -22.18 4.74
C ALA A 69 32.45 -21.49 3.39
N SER A 70 31.68 -22.19 2.56
CA SER A 70 31.28 -21.69 1.24
C SER A 70 30.39 -20.44 1.35
N PRO A 71 30.52 -19.46 0.42
CA PRO A 71 29.60 -18.33 0.30
C PRO A 71 28.23 -18.68 -0.34
N LEU A 72 28.04 -19.94 -0.79
CA LEU A 72 26.82 -20.41 -1.45
C LEU A 72 25.52 -20.11 -0.68
N PRO A 73 25.45 -20.23 0.68
CA PRO A 73 24.25 -19.86 1.42
C PRO A 73 23.78 -18.43 1.19
N MET A 74 24.72 -17.49 0.98
CA MET A 74 24.37 -16.08 0.68
C MET A 74 23.69 -15.92 -0.68
N VAL A 75 24.12 -16.68 -1.69
CA VAL A 75 23.50 -16.66 -3.03
C VAL A 75 22.10 -17.24 -2.96
N LEU A 76 21.94 -18.41 -2.30
CA LEU A 76 20.65 -19.07 -2.16
C LEU A 76 19.64 -18.21 -1.41
N VAL A 77 20.05 -17.56 -0.32
CA VAL A 77 19.16 -16.66 0.42
C VAL A 77 18.88 -15.37 -0.35
N GLY A 78 19.80 -14.88 -1.17
CA GLY A 78 19.55 -13.76 -2.07
C GLY A 78 18.41 -14.04 -3.07
N LEU A 79 18.38 -15.26 -3.64
CA LEU A 79 17.26 -15.70 -4.47
C LEU A 79 15.95 -15.80 -3.67
N LEU A 80 15.99 -16.37 -2.46
CA LEU A 80 14.82 -16.46 -1.59
C LEU A 80 14.29 -15.07 -1.21
N VAL A 81 15.15 -14.12 -0.86
CA VAL A 81 14.78 -12.73 -0.55
C VAL A 81 14.17 -12.05 -1.78
N THR A 82 14.63 -12.37 -2.98
CA THR A 82 14.01 -11.88 -4.23
C THR A 82 12.57 -12.40 -4.36
N VAL A 83 12.32 -13.67 -4.05
CA VAL A 83 10.95 -14.23 -4.04
C VAL A 83 10.08 -13.53 -2.99
N PHE A 84 10.59 -13.28 -1.80
CA PHE A 84 9.87 -12.50 -0.78
C PHE A 84 9.54 -11.08 -1.25
N LEU A 85 10.47 -10.40 -1.92
CA LEU A 85 10.23 -9.08 -2.51
C LEU A 85 9.08 -9.11 -3.52
N LEU A 86 9.02 -10.12 -4.41
CA LEU A 86 7.97 -10.25 -5.41
C LEU A 86 6.60 -10.54 -4.76
N PHE A 87 6.55 -11.42 -3.77
CA PHE A 87 5.32 -11.70 -3.02
C PHE A 87 4.85 -10.47 -2.25
N GLU A 88 5.77 -9.74 -1.63
CA GLU A 88 5.45 -8.53 -0.89
C GLU A 88 4.98 -7.40 -1.83
N ALA A 89 5.60 -7.23 -2.99
CA ALA A 89 5.15 -6.27 -3.99
C ALA A 89 3.72 -6.57 -4.47
N ARG A 90 3.36 -7.85 -4.66
CA ARG A 90 1.99 -8.27 -4.97
C ARG A 90 1.03 -7.90 -3.84
N ARG A 91 1.37 -8.24 -2.60
CA ARG A 91 0.55 -7.91 -1.41
C ARG A 91 0.42 -6.40 -1.19
N TYR A 92 1.49 -5.65 -1.47
CA TYR A 92 1.50 -4.19 -1.36
C TYR A 92 0.47 -3.53 -2.29
N ARG A 93 0.19 -4.11 -3.47
CA ARG A 93 -0.86 -3.61 -4.36
C ARG A 93 -2.25 -3.72 -3.72
N TYR A 94 -2.54 -4.85 -3.07
CA TYR A 94 -3.80 -5.02 -2.32
C TYR A 94 -3.89 -4.03 -1.16
N PHE A 95 -2.85 -3.94 -0.34
CA PHE A 95 -2.78 -2.98 0.75
C PHE A 95 -3.06 -1.55 0.28
N ASN A 96 -2.51 -1.16 -0.87
CA ASN A 96 -2.68 0.19 -1.42
C ASN A 96 -4.13 0.49 -1.82
N VAL A 97 -4.90 -0.49 -2.29
CA VAL A 97 -6.33 -0.34 -2.59
C VAL A 97 -7.12 -0.01 -1.32
N TRP A 98 -6.99 -0.85 -0.30
CA TRP A 98 -7.72 -0.65 0.96
C TRP A 98 -7.34 0.65 1.67
N ARG A 99 -6.06 0.97 1.66
CA ARG A 99 -5.56 2.22 2.20
C ARG A 99 -6.11 3.45 1.45
N ALA A 100 -6.23 3.38 0.13
CA ALA A 100 -6.76 4.48 -0.67
C ALA A 100 -8.24 4.73 -0.36
N ARG A 101 -9.05 3.67 -0.21
CA ARG A 101 -10.47 3.78 0.17
C ARG A 101 -10.65 4.38 1.56
N ALA A 102 -9.90 3.88 2.56
CA ALA A 102 -9.91 4.45 3.91
C ALA A 102 -9.53 5.94 3.87
N ARG A 103 -8.47 6.29 3.11
CA ARG A 103 -8.01 7.67 3.00
C ARG A 103 -9.05 8.59 2.34
N LEU A 104 -9.76 8.10 1.33
CA LEU A 104 -10.83 8.84 0.68
C LEU A 104 -11.94 9.19 1.69
N LEU A 105 -12.38 8.22 2.49
CA LEU A 105 -13.36 8.45 3.56
C LEU A 105 -12.83 9.43 4.62
N GLU A 106 -11.57 9.34 5.01
CA GLU A 106 -10.94 10.25 5.97
C GLU A 106 -10.93 11.69 5.46
N THR A 107 -10.54 11.91 4.18
CA THR A 107 -10.34 13.25 3.64
C THR A 107 -11.63 13.93 3.20
N ASP A 108 -12.56 13.19 2.61
CA ASP A 108 -13.70 13.77 1.92
C ASP A 108 -15.03 13.62 2.70
N PHE A 109 -15.04 12.75 3.71
CA PHE A 109 -16.20 12.58 4.60
C PHE A 109 -15.89 13.00 6.04
N TYR A 110 -14.93 12.34 6.71
CA TYR A 110 -14.71 12.58 8.15
C TYR A 110 -14.04 13.93 8.43
N ALA A 111 -13.06 14.35 7.65
CA ALA A 111 -12.35 15.61 7.92
C ALA A 111 -13.27 16.85 7.79
N PRO A 112 -14.14 16.99 6.76
CA PRO A 112 -15.15 18.03 6.72
C PRO A 112 -16.11 17.97 7.91
N MET A 113 -16.65 16.78 8.22
CA MET A 113 -17.59 16.60 9.32
C MET A 113 -17.01 17.03 10.67
N ILE A 114 -15.73 16.71 10.95
CA ILE A 114 -15.05 17.15 12.20
C ILE A 114 -14.91 18.67 12.26
N ARG A 115 -14.80 19.35 11.12
CA ARG A 115 -14.74 20.82 11.03
C ARG A 115 -16.12 21.49 11.13
N GLY A 116 -17.20 20.73 11.17
CA GLY A 116 -18.55 21.25 11.10
C GLY A 116 -18.94 21.74 9.69
N GLU A 117 -18.17 21.31 8.69
CA GLU A 117 -18.44 21.55 7.27
C GLU A 117 -19.28 20.39 6.73
N ASP A 118 -20.07 20.63 5.68
CA ASP A 118 -20.73 19.54 5.00
C ASP A 118 -19.67 18.62 4.33
N PRO A 119 -19.88 17.29 4.32
CA PRO A 119 -19.04 16.38 3.56
C PRO A 119 -18.96 16.86 2.13
N SER A 120 -17.75 16.98 1.59
CA SER A 120 -17.40 17.66 0.35
C SER A 120 -18.57 17.81 -0.64
N PRO A 121 -18.94 19.04 -1.05
CA PRO A 121 -20.05 19.27 -1.96
C PRO A 121 -19.86 18.62 -3.34
N ASN A 122 -18.64 18.12 -3.59
CA ASN A 122 -18.32 17.40 -4.81
C ASN A 122 -18.62 15.92 -4.62
N ALA A 123 -19.77 15.46 -5.14
CA ALA A 123 -20.18 14.05 -5.16
C ALA A 123 -19.17 13.07 -5.82
N ALA A 124 -18.11 13.60 -6.43
CA ALA A 124 -17.09 12.81 -7.12
C ALA A 124 -16.43 11.74 -6.25
N TRP A 125 -16.26 11.98 -4.94
CA TRP A 125 -15.66 10.98 -4.04
C TRP A 125 -16.57 9.77 -3.83
N THR A 126 -17.89 9.95 -3.77
CA THR A 126 -18.87 8.87 -3.64
C THR A 126 -18.90 8.02 -4.90
N GLU A 127 -18.84 8.64 -6.08
CA GLU A 127 -18.74 7.92 -7.34
C GLU A 127 -17.42 7.17 -7.48
N LEU A 128 -16.29 7.79 -7.10
CA LEU A 128 -14.99 7.15 -7.09
C LEU A 128 -14.99 5.91 -6.18
N LEU A 129 -15.52 6.04 -4.97
CA LEU A 129 -15.61 4.94 -4.02
C LEU A 129 -16.55 3.84 -4.53
N ALA A 130 -17.75 4.19 -5.02
CA ALA A 130 -18.70 3.26 -5.58
C ALA A 130 -18.15 2.51 -6.80
N ASN A 131 -17.45 3.21 -7.69
CA ASN A 131 -16.83 2.61 -8.86
C ASN A 131 -15.70 1.65 -8.48
N ASP A 132 -14.87 2.01 -7.49
CA ASP A 132 -13.79 1.16 -7.00
C ASP A 132 -14.32 -0.10 -6.28
N TYR A 133 -15.52 -0.04 -5.67
CA TYR A 133 -16.22 -1.22 -5.16
C TYR A 133 -16.80 -2.11 -6.26
N ARG A 134 -17.37 -1.51 -7.31
CA ARG A 134 -17.95 -2.25 -8.45
C ARG A 134 -16.91 -2.92 -9.32
N ARG A 135 -15.77 -2.24 -9.51
CA ARG A 135 -14.66 -2.69 -10.37
C ARG A 135 -13.32 -2.50 -9.64
N PRO A 136 -12.99 -3.37 -8.68
CA PRO A 136 -11.75 -3.26 -7.95
C PRO A 136 -10.55 -3.27 -8.90
N SER A 137 -9.73 -2.22 -8.85
CA SER A 137 -8.54 -2.09 -9.67
C SER A 137 -7.32 -1.76 -8.83
N TYR A 138 -6.13 -2.17 -9.31
CA TYR A 138 -4.91 -1.80 -8.62
C TYR A 138 -4.51 -0.38 -8.99
N HIS A 139 -4.36 0.48 -7.99
CA HIS A 139 -3.95 1.88 -8.18
C HIS A 139 -2.47 2.05 -8.54
N ILE A 140 -1.66 0.99 -8.44
CA ILE A 140 -0.24 1.00 -8.79
C ILE A 140 0.13 -0.24 -9.62
N SER A 141 1.05 -0.05 -10.57
CA SER A 141 1.61 -1.16 -11.36
C SER A 141 2.50 -2.05 -10.49
N PHE A 142 2.66 -3.32 -10.90
CA PHE A 142 3.52 -4.27 -10.19
C PHE A 142 4.97 -3.80 -10.12
N ALA A 143 5.53 -3.33 -11.24
CA ALA A 143 6.89 -2.80 -11.29
C ALA A 143 7.12 -1.63 -10.32
N ARG A 144 6.13 -0.72 -10.22
CA ARG A 144 6.19 0.41 -9.26
C ARG A 144 6.12 -0.09 -7.82
N ALA A 145 5.35 -1.13 -7.53
CA ALA A 145 5.29 -1.76 -6.21
C ALA A 145 6.62 -2.40 -5.84
N VAL A 146 7.24 -3.18 -6.75
CA VAL A 146 8.59 -3.76 -6.58
C VAL A 146 9.60 -2.65 -6.29
N GLY A 147 9.68 -1.62 -7.12
CA GLY A 147 10.61 -0.51 -6.94
C GLY A 147 10.45 0.22 -5.60
N ARG A 148 9.21 0.41 -5.11
CA ARG A 148 8.98 1.00 -3.78
C ARG A 148 9.48 0.11 -2.66
N ARG A 149 9.20 -1.19 -2.72
CA ARG A 149 9.63 -2.14 -1.68
C ARG A 149 11.13 -2.35 -1.70
N LEU A 150 11.72 -2.46 -2.90
CA LEU A 150 13.16 -2.55 -3.07
C LEU A 150 13.87 -1.35 -2.41
N ARG A 151 13.50 -0.13 -2.78
CA ARG A 151 14.17 1.07 -2.24
C ARG A 151 13.97 1.27 -0.74
N ARG A 152 12.80 0.91 -0.21
CA ARG A 152 12.45 1.20 1.19
C ARG A 152 12.96 0.15 2.18
N THR A 153 12.99 -1.11 1.77
CA THR A 153 13.21 -2.24 2.70
C THR A 153 14.28 -3.19 2.16
N TYR A 154 14.05 -3.79 1.00
CA TYR A 154 14.88 -4.87 0.49
C TYR A 154 16.26 -4.43 0.00
N GLY A 155 16.41 -3.17 -0.41
CA GLY A 155 17.70 -2.62 -0.83
C GLY A 155 18.78 -2.74 0.23
N TRP A 156 18.43 -2.50 1.49
CA TRP A 156 19.37 -2.67 2.61
C TRP A 156 19.73 -4.14 2.85
N ILE A 157 18.75 -5.05 2.73
CA ILE A 157 18.98 -6.49 2.87
C ILE A 157 19.94 -6.97 1.78
N PHE A 158 19.71 -6.61 0.52
CA PHE A 158 20.61 -6.94 -0.58
C PHE A 158 21.99 -6.29 -0.45
N ALA A 159 22.06 -5.05 0.04
CA ALA A 159 23.34 -4.39 0.28
C ALA A 159 24.18 -5.15 1.33
N ILE A 160 23.57 -5.55 2.44
CA ILE A 160 24.23 -6.36 3.48
C ILE A 160 24.70 -7.70 2.90
N GLN A 161 23.85 -8.38 2.14
CA GLN A 161 24.20 -9.65 1.50
C GLN A 161 25.37 -9.49 0.51
N ALA A 162 25.37 -8.43 -0.30
CA ALA A 162 26.45 -8.16 -1.25
C ALA A 162 27.76 -7.88 -0.53
N ILE A 163 27.76 -7.03 0.50
CA ILE A 163 28.96 -6.72 1.30
C ILE A 163 29.50 -8.01 1.95
N ALA A 164 28.64 -8.84 2.52
CA ALA A 164 29.02 -10.08 3.15
C ALA A 164 29.60 -11.07 2.13
N TYR A 165 28.96 -11.22 0.97
CA TYR A 165 29.44 -12.09 -0.09
C TYR A 165 30.86 -11.71 -0.53
N TYR A 166 31.07 -10.45 -0.94
CA TYR A 166 32.37 -9.96 -1.39
C TYR A 166 33.44 -9.97 -0.29
N GLY A 167 33.04 -9.70 0.96
CA GLY A 167 33.94 -9.77 2.12
C GLY A 167 34.45 -11.18 2.39
N LYS A 168 33.64 -12.20 2.13
CA LYS A 168 34.02 -13.61 2.27
C LYS A 168 34.88 -14.09 1.11
N ASP A 169 34.48 -13.74 -0.14
CA ASP A 169 35.16 -14.14 -1.36
C ASP A 169 36.63 -13.64 -1.37
N ARG A 170 36.87 -12.38 -0.97
CA ARG A 170 38.23 -11.83 -0.86
C ARG A 170 39.12 -12.56 0.13
N LYS A 171 38.57 -13.12 1.21
CA LYS A 171 39.35 -13.84 2.22
C LYS A 171 39.71 -15.27 1.78
N SER A 172 39.00 -15.85 0.81
CA SER A 172 39.28 -17.16 0.27
C SER A 172 40.36 -17.16 -0.82
N VAL A 173 40.76 -15.99 -1.32
CA VAL A 173 41.76 -15.81 -2.40
C VAL A 173 43.16 -15.46 -1.86
N VAL A 174 43.27 -15.17 -0.56
CA VAL A 174 44.53 -14.89 0.15
C VAL A 174 44.90 -16.09 0.99
#